data_f6d13ee72d31c198d5dfa28a69dd4744
#
_entry.id   f6d13ee72d31c198d5dfa28a69dd4744
#
_cell.length_a   1.000
_cell.length_b   1.000
_cell.length_c   1.000
_cell.angle_alpha   90.00
_cell.angle_beta   90.00
_cell.angle_gamma   90.00
#
_symmetry.space_group_name_H-M   'P 1'
#
loop_
_entity.id
_entity.type
_entity.pdbx_description
1 polymer ?
#
loop_
_entity_poly.entity_id
_entity_poly.type
_entity_poly.pdbx_seq_one_letter_code
_entity_poly.pdbx_strand_id
1 'polypeptide(L)'
;MKRFYKYYKNPFSNYIFIHIGKCGGSSVRKQLIKHDIKHKHIHVKKVKYQKNKKYFIIIRNPISRFVSAFNWRYKLVVQDKIQENTFKGEKLILEKYNNANDLAENIYNANGELVLNFQEPNNYIHHITEDIHFYIGAFLDKVKSEEIGRILTTENLNSDFKNNFNIELDYYKKKNKSNVYFSEKAINNLVRYFKKDFECIDKLDTMKLLTNEQYKVLSNKKF
;
A
#
# COMPACT_ATOMS: atom_id res chain seq x y z
N MET A 1 -12.94 39.84 -28.75
CA MET A 1 -13.31 38.43 -28.78
C MET A 1 -13.04 37.83 -27.37
N LYS A 2 -14.06 37.79 -26.49
CA LYS A 2 -13.92 37.27 -25.11
C LYS A 2 -13.96 35.77 -25.18
N ARG A 3 -12.83 35.08 -24.83
CA ARG A 3 -12.77 33.65 -24.67
C ARG A 3 -13.63 33.26 -23.46
N PHE A 4 -14.78 32.63 -23.71
CA PHE A 4 -15.54 31.94 -22.68
C PHE A 4 -14.75 30.71 -22.26
N TYR A 5 -14.00 30.78 -21.14
CA TYR A 5 -13.51 29.60 -20.46
C TYR A 5 -14.72 28.87 -19.87
N LYS A 6 -15.16 27.79 -20.55
CA LYS A 6 -16.10 26.84 -19.98
C LYS A 6 -15.41 26.23 -18.76
N TYR A 7 -15.82 26.64 -17.56
CA TYR A 7 -15.41 25.98 -16.32
C TYR A 7 -15.98 24.54 -16.34
N TYR A 8 -15.25 23.60 -16.90
CA TYR A 8 -15.48 22.20 -16.61
C TYR A 8 -15.12 22.01 -15.14
N LYS A 9 -16.15 21.84 -14.28
CA LYS A 9 -15.94 21.40 -12.91
C LYS A 9 -15.10 20.13 -13.00
N ASN A 10 -13.85 20.18 -12.52
CA ASN A 10 -12.96 19.03 -12.51
C ASN A 10 -13.70 17.90 -11.75
N PRO A 11 -14.07 16.77 -12.40
CA PRO A 11 -14.88 15.72 -11.78
C PRO A 11 -14.22 15.10 -10.55
N PHE A 12 -12.92 15.35 -10.36
CA PHE A 12 -12.12 14.84 -9.24
C PHE A 12 -11.98 15.82 -8.08
N SER A 13 -12.53 17.04 -8.14
CA SER A 13 -12.39 18.04 -7.08
C SER A 13 -12.87 17.59 -5.69
N ASN A 14 -13.71 16.56 -5.63
CA ASN A 14 -14.22 15.97 -4.41
C ASN A 14 -13.57 14.63 -4.02
N TYR A 15 -12.54 14.20 -4.75
CA TYR A 15 -11.88 12.93 -4.49
C TYR A 15 -10.82 13.03 -3.38
N ILE A 16 -10.81 11.99 -2.56
CA ILE A 16 -9.76 11.74 -1.58
C ILE A 16 -8.92 10.57 -2.09
N PHE A 17 -7.64 10.84 -2.35
CA PHE A 17 -6.67 9.81 -2.72
C PHE A 17 -6.10 9.15 -1.48
N ILE A 18 -6.42 7.89 -1.28
CA ILE A 18 -5.86 7.06 -0.21
C ILE A 18 -4.60 6.38 -0.74
N HIS A 19 -3.46 6.92 -0.33
CA HIS A 19 -2.14 6.44 -0.69
C HIS A 19 -1.61 5.52 0.42
N ILE A 20 -1.90 4.23 0.32
CA ILE A 20 -1.30 3.23 1.21
C ILE A 20 0.20 3.15 0.92
N GLY A 21 1.03 3.23 1.97
CA GLY A 21 2.49 3.20 1.83
C GLY A 21 2.98 1.96 1.08
N LYS A 22 3.98 2.13 0.21
CA LYS A 22 4.60 1.07 -0.62
C LYS A 22 3.73 0.46 -1.72
N CYS A 23 2.61 1.10 -2.03
CA CYS A 23 1.70 0.69 -3.12
C CYS A 23 1.88 1.51 -4.41
N GLY A 24 2.98 2.26 -4.60
CA GLY A 24 3.22 3.02 -5.83
C GLY A 24 2.51 4.38 -5.91
N GLY A 25 1.87 4.82 -4.83
CA GLY A 25 1.08 6.05 -4.81
C GLY A 25 1.87 7.33 -5.09
N SER A 26 3.20 7.36 -4.90
CA SER A 26 4.03 8.50 -5.28
C SER A 26 4.07 8.70 -6.80
N SER A 27 4.10 7.62 -7.60
CA SER A 27 4.01 7.69 -9.06
C SER A 27 2.65 8.18 -9.50
N VAL A 28 1.59 7.62 -8.91
CA VAL A 28 0.21 8.07 -9.15
C VAL A 28 0.06 9.56 -8.84
N ARG A 29 0.48 10.01 -7.66
CA ARG A 29 0.38 11.40 -7.25
C ARG A 29 1.10 12.35 -8.21
N LYS A 30 2.29 11.99 -8.69
CA LYS A 30 3.03 12.80 -9.67
C LYS A 30 2.24 12.98 -10.96
N GLN A 31 1.60 11.92 -11.46
CA GLN A 31 0.78 11.98 -12.68
C GLN A 31 -0.49 12.79 -12.45
N LEU A 32 -1.17 12.62 -11.33
CA LEU A 32 -2.36 13.41 -11.00
C LEU A 32 -2.03 14.91 -10.97
N ILE A 33 -0.89 15.29 -10.39
CA ILE A 33 -0.42 16.69 -10.36
C ILE A 33 -0.08 17.17 -11.79
N LYS A 34 0.67 16.38 -12.56
CA LYS A 34 1.05 16.70 -13.94
C LYS A 34 -0.15 16.98 -14.83
N HIS A 35 -1.25 16.27 -14.63
CA HIS A 35 -2.48 16.40 -15.40
C HIS A 35 -3.56 17.27 -14.72
N ASP A 36 -3.19 18.09 -13.75
CA ASP A 36 -4.08 19.00 -12.98
C ASP A 36 -5.34 18.31 -12.43
N ILE A 37 -5.21 17.03 -12.02
CA ILE A 37 -6.29 16.29 -11.37
C ILE A 37 -6.31 16.64 -9.89
N LYS A 38 -7.24 17.52 -9.50
CA LYS A 38 -7.37 17.99 -8.12
C LYS A 38 -7.87 16.87 -7.21
N HIS A 39 -7.16 16.65 -6.11
CA HIS A 39 -7.51 15.64 -5.11
C HIS A 39 -6.96 16.01 -3.73
N LYS A 40 -7.64 15.58 -2.66
CA LYS A 40 -7.06 15.56 -1.32
C LYS A 40 -6.22 14.29 -1.17
N HIS A 41 -5.01 14.41 -0.67
CA HIS A 41 -4.08 13.28 -0.51
C HIS A 41 -3.96 12.87 0.96
N ILE A 42 -4.15 11.57 1.24
CA ILE A 42 -3.93 10.97 2.56
C ILE A 42 -2.80 9.94 2.42
N HIS A 43 -1.75 10.11 3.23
CA HIS A 43 -0.60 9.21 3.30
C HIS A 43 -0.07 9.11 4.73
N VAL A 44 0.35 7.91 5.15
CA VAL A 44 0.87 7.61 6.51
C VAL A 44 -0.10 8.04 7.64
N LYS A 45 -1.40 7.91 7.39
CA LYS A 45 -2.45 8.22 8.37
C LYS A 45 -3.63 7.28 8.19
N LYS A 46 -4.27 6.90 9.30
CA LYS A 46 -5.59 6.22 9.25
C LYS A 46 -6.59 7.08 8.50
N VAL A 47 -7.32 6.46 7.59
CA VAL A 47 -8.34 7.16 6.81
C VAL A 47 -9.57 7.40 7.69
N LYS A 48 -9.93 8.67 7.86
CA LYS A 48 -11.20 9.04 8.50
C LYS A 48 -12.27 9.19 7.42
N TYR A 49 -13.37 8.42 7.53
CA TYR A 49 -14.52 8.56 6.65
C TYR A 49 -15.08 9.99 6.69
N GLN A 50 -15.42 10.54 5.53
CA GLN A 50 -16.06 11.85 5.37
C GLN A 50 -17.26 11.70 4.45
N LYS A 51 -18.45 12.05 4.95
CA LYS A 51 -19.69 12.02 4.17
C LYS A 51 -19.58 12.90 2.90
N ASN A 52 -20.24 12.49 1.82
CA ASN A 52 -20.30 13.21 0.54
C ASN A 52 -18.91 13.38 -0.14
N LYS A 53 -17.96 12.50 0.16
CA LYS A 53 -16.68 12.41 -0.56
C LYS A 53 -16.64 11.17 -1.42
N LYS A 54 -15.87 11.24 -2.48
CA LYS A 54 -15.49 10.08 -3.30
C LYS A 54 -14.05 9.72 -2.99
N TYR A 55 -13.76 8.44 -3.05
CA TYR A 55 -12.42 7.94 -2.73
C TYR A 55 -11.84 7.20 -3.92
N PHE A 56 -10.54 7.27 -4.09
CA PHE A 56 -9.81 6.28 -4.85
C PHE A 56 -8.61 5.80 -4.04
N ILE A 57 -8.32 4.52 -4.18
CA ILE A 57 -7.38 3.80 -3.33
C ILE A 57 -6.32 3.19 -4.22
N ILE A 58 -5.05 3.27 -3.82
CA ILE A 58 -4.01 2.43 -4.38
C ILE A 58 -3.61 1.39 -3.36
N ILE A 59 -3.61 0.13 -3.80
CA ILE A 59 -3.36 -1.05 -2.95
C ILE A 59 -2.34 -1.97 -3.61
N ARG A 60 -1.77 -2.87 -2.86
CA ARG A 60 -0.80 -3.86 -3.30
C ARG A 60 -1.03 -5.17 -2.56
N ASN A 61 -0.65 -6.29 -3.15
CA ASN A 61 -0.61 -7.58 -2.44
C ASN A 61 0.19 -7.44 -1.13
N PRO A 62 -0.32 -7.91 0.02
CA PRO A 62 0.30 -7.71 1.33
C PRO A 62 1.75 -8.23 1.41
N ILE A 63 2.04 -9.38 0.81
CA ILE A 63 3.39 -9.99 0.82
C ILE A 63 4.35 -9.15 -0.01
N SER A 64 3.97 -8.78 -1.25
CA SER A 64 4.82 -7.91 -2.09
C SER A 64 5.01 -6.52 -1.48
N ARG A 65 4.00 -6.03 -0.74
CA ARG A 65 4.08 -4.78 0.00
C ARG A 65 5.09 -4.86 1.15
N PHE A 66 5.07 -5.95 1.93
CA PHE A 66 6.05 -6.23 2.99
C PHE A 66 7.48 -6.20 2.44
N VAL A 67 7.75 -6.93 1.35
CA VAL A 67 9.07 -6.92 0.68
C VAL A 67 9.50 -5.50 0.32
N SER A 68 8.60 -4.74 -0.29
CA SER A 68 8.89 -3.35 -0.69
C SER A 68 9.16 -2.44 0.52
N ALA A 69 8.49 -2.67 1.64
CA ALA A 69 8.69 -1.92 2.86
C ALA A 69 10.04 -2.26 3.50
N PHE A 70 10.32 -3.55 3.69
CA PHE A 70 11.60 -4.02 4.22
C PHE A 70 12.78 -3.48 3.40
N ASN A 71 12.82 -3.75 2.10
CA ASN A 71 13.95 -3.35 1.25
C ASN A 71 14.16 -1.83 1.23
N TRP A 72 13.08 -1.05 1.25
CA TRP A 72 13.15 0.40 1.32
C TRP A 72 13.72 0.89 2.65
N ARG A 73 13.24 0.32 3.77
CA ARG A 73 13.72 0.71 5.09
C ARG A 73 15.16 0.24 5.33
N TYR A 74 15.47 -1.02 4.95
CA TYR A 74 16.82 -1.56 5.03
C TYR A 74 17.82 -0.66 4.28
N LYS A 75 17.48 -0.26 3.07
CA LYS A 75 18.31 0.65 2.28
C LYS A 75 18.54 1.98 3.01
N LEU A 76 17.49 2.66 3.45
CA LEU A 76 17.60 4.00 4.06
C LEU A 76 18.25 3.99 5.44
N VAL A 77 18.02 2.94 6.23
CA VAL A 77 18.42 2.88 7.64
C VAL A 77 19.77 2.21 7.79
N VAL A 78 19.99 1.07 7.12
CA VAL A 78 21.20 0.25 7.31
C VAL A 78 22.27 0.57 6.26
N GLN A 79 21.92 0.61 4.97
CA GLN A 79 22.89 0.81 3.90
C GLN A 79 23.28 2.28 3.74
N ASP A 80 22.32 3.14 3.47
CA ASP A 80 22.56 4.57 3.20
C ASP A 80 22.73 5.41 4.48
N LYS A 81 22.26 4.89 5.64
CA LYS A 81 22.28 5.55 6.97
C LYS A 81 21.62 6.95 7.01
N ILE A 82 20.79 7.25 6.02
CA ILE A 82 20.12 8.57 5.90
C ILE A 82 19.02 8.74 6.97
N GLN A 83 18.40 7.64 7.41
CA GLN A 83 17.27 7.64 8.34
C GLN A 83 17.49 6.68 9.53
N GLU A 84 18.72 6.40 9.92
CA GLU A 84 19.03 5.43 10.96
C GLU A 84 18.44 5.74 12.34
N ASN A 85 18.19 7.04 12.64
CA ASN A 85 17.65 7.51 13.92
C ASN A 85 16.23 8.08 13.81
N THR A 86 15.53 7.86 12.66
CA THR A 86 14.20 8.44 12.44
C THR A 86 13.13 7.77 13.30
N PHE A 87 13.21 6.45 13.45
CA PHE A 87 12.25 5.68 14.23
C PHE A 87 12.98 4.83 15.29
N LYS A 88 12.55 4.96 16.55
CA LYS A 88 13.19 4.27 17.66
C LYS A 88 13.09 2.74 17.50
N GLY A 89 14.21 2.05 17.63
CA GLY A 89 14.29 0.58 17.56
C GLY A 89 14.35 -0.01 16.15
N GLU A 90 13.94 0.72 15.11
CA GLU A 90 13.86 0.22 13.74
C GLU A 90 15.23 -0.29 13.22
N LYS A 91 16.30 0.48 13.48
CA LYS A 91 17.66 0.10 13.07
C LYS A 91 18.08 -1.24 13.65
N LEU A 92 17.85 -1.46 14.94
CA LEU A 92 18.24 -2.70 15.64
C LEU A 92 17.56 -3.93 15.02
N ILE A 93 16.29 -3.82 14.66
CA ILE A 93 15.57 -4.91 13.99
C ILE A 93 16.10 -5.14 12.59
N LEU A 94 16.26 -4.07 11.80
CA LEU A 94 16.73 -4.19 10.43
C LEU A 94 18.16 -4.72 10.34
N GLU A 95 19.05 -4.39 11.29
CA GLU A 95 20.41 -4.94 11.36
C GLU A 95 20.43 -6.41 11.81
N LYS A 96 19.41 -6.85 12.57
CA LYS A 96 19.30 -8.24 13.02
C LYS A 96 18.95 -9.20 11.89
N TYR A 97 18.21 -8.74 10.86
CA TYR A 97 17.70 -9.57 9.79
C TYR A 97 18.27 -9.11 8.44
N ASN A 98 18.99 -10.01 7.75
CA ASN A 98 19.72 -9.69 6.52
C ASN A 98 18.82 -9.42 5.30
N ASN A 99 17.60 -9.96 5.29
CA ASN A 99 16.66 -9.86 4.18
C ASN A 99 15.21 -10.07 4.64
N ALA A 100 14.27 -9.82 3.74
CA ALA A 100 12.85 -9.94 4.03
C ALA A 100 12.39 -11.36 4.37
N ASN A 101 13.02 -12.40 3.80
CA ASN A 101 12.72 -13.79 4.13
C ASN A 101 13.09 -14.10 5.59
N ASP A 102 14.31 -13.72 5.98
CA ASP A 102 14.84 -13.94 7.32
C ASP A 102 13.95 -13.24 8.38
N LEU A 103 13.59 -11.99 8.17
CA LEU A 103 12.62 -11.30 9.03
C LEU A 103 11.28 -12.07 9.11
N ALA A 104 10.74 -12.51 7.96
CA ALA A 104 9.45 -13.19 7.89
C ALA A 104 9.44 -14.55 8.60
N GLU A 105 10.53 -15.33 8.50
CA GLU A 105 10.65 -16.62 9.20
C GLU A 105 10.64 -16.47 10.71
N ASN A 106 11.05 -15.32 11.22
CA ASN A 106 11.18 -15.04 12.64
C ASN A 106 10.00 -14.25 13.25
N ILE A 107 8.92 -14.04 12.51
CA ILE A 107 7.69 -13.41 13.05
C ILE A 107 7.07 -14.29 14.15
N TYR A 108 7.09 -15.61 13.97
CA TYR A 108 6.60 -16.58 14.94
C TYR A 108 7.72 -17.55 15.32
N ASN A 109 7.75 -17.97 16.60
CA ASN A 109 8.70 -19.00 17.08
C ASN A 109 8.25 -20.42 16.67
N ALA A 110 9.01 -21.43 17.06
CA ALA A 110 8.73 -22.84 16.78
C ALA A 110 7.39 -23.33 17.37
N ASN A 111 6.95 -22.72 18.48
CA ASN A 111 5.66 -23.03 19.11
C ASN A 111 4.48 -22.29 18.45
N GLY A 112 4.74 -21.49 17.41
CA GLY A 112 3.72 -20.69 16.73
C GLY A 112 3.31 -19.43 17.48
N GLU A 113 4.05 -18.99 18.49
CA GLU A 113 3.80 -17.76 19.22
C GLU A 113 4.35 -16.56 18.46
N LEU A 114 3.62 -15.43 18.46
CA LEU A 114 4.04 -14.17 17.83
C LEU A 114 5.17 -13.54 18.64
N VAL A 115 6.37 -13.48 18.07
CA VAL A 115 7.56 -12.88 18.71
C VAL A 115 7.97 -11.54 18.11
N LEU A 116 7.60 -11.27 16.85
CA LEU A 116 7.79 -9.98 16.20
C LEU A 116 6.44 -9.33 15.91
N ASN A 117 5.86 -8.69 16.91
CA ASN A 117 4.66 -7.89 16.71
C ASN A 117 5.07 -6.47 16.28
N PHE A 118 4.96 -6.15 14.99
CA PHE A 118 5.32 -4.83 14.47
C PHE A 118 4.42 -3.69 14.98
N GLN A 119 3.33 -3.98 15.68
CA GLN A 119 2.51 -2.96 16.36
C GLN A 119 3.10 -2.51 17.68
N GLU A 120 4.09 -3.22 18.20
CA GLU A 120 4.79 -2.85 19.42
C GLU A 120 5.92 -1.86 19.13
N PRO A 121 6.15 -0.87 20.02
CA PRO A 121 7.14 0.17 19.81
C PRO A 121 8.57 -0.33 19.56
N ASN A 122 8.95 -1.44 20.21
CA ASN A 122 10.29 -2.02 20.07
C ASN A 122 10.48 -2.83 18.79
N ASN A 123 9.38 -3.19 18.10
CA ASN A 123 9.37 -3.96 16.85
C ASN A 123 8.90 -3.12 15.67
N TYR A 124 8.84 -1.81 15.83
CA TYR A 124 8.36 -0.91 14.80
C TYR A 124 9.29 -0.89 13.57
N ILE A 125 8.72 -1.12 12.40
CA ILE A 125 9.37 -0.89 11.11
C ILE A 125 8.40 -0.06 10.26
N HIS A 126 8.81 1.17 9.92
CA HIS A 126 7.98 2.09 9.13
C HIS A 126 7.50 1.46 7.82
N HIS A 127 6.25 1.62 7.51
CA HIS A 127 5.51 0.99 6.41
C HIS A 127 5.23 -0.53 6.57
N ILE A 128 5.88 -1.26 7.47
CA ILE A 128 5.42 -2.60 7.85
C ILE A 128 4.35 -2.46 8.91
N THR A 129 4.63 -1.68 9.94
CA THR A 129 3.71 -1.36 11.04
C THR A 129 2.42 -0.71 10.53
N GLU A 130 2.51 0.25 9.59
CA GLU A 130 1.35 0.81 8.91
C GLU A 130 0.95 -0.10 7.76
N ASP A 131 0.30 -1.21 8.07
CA ASP A 131 -0.24 -2.18 7.13
C ASP A 131 -1.49 -1.68 6.39
N ILE A 132 -2.08 -2.47 5.51
CA ILE A 132 -3.29 -2.09 4.76
C ILE A 132 -4.45 -1.85 5.73
N HIS A 133 -4.62 -2.75 6.69
CA HIS A 133 -5.67 -2.64 7.70
C HIS A 133 -5.53 -1.38 8.55
N PHE A 134 -4.31 -0.96 8.90
CA PHE A 134 -4.07 0.32 9.57
C PHE A 134 -4.67 1.50 8.79
N TYR A 135 -4.49 1.54 7.46
CA TYR A 135 -5.00 2.63 6.64
C TYR A 135 -6.51 2.59 6.48
N ILE A 136 -7.06 1.42 6.09
CA ILE A 136 -8.43 1.34 5.57
C ILE A 136 -9.36 0.42 6.35
N GLY A 137 -8.90 -0.36 7.34
CA GLY A 137 -9.77 -1.29 8.07
C GLY A 137 -11.02 -0.61 8.62
N ALA A 138 -10.87 0.33 9.55
CA ALA A 138 -12.00 1.06 10.13
C ALA A 138 -12.74 1.98 9.13
N PHE A 139 -12.10 2.38 8.04
CA PHE A 139 -12.73 3.13 6.95
C PHE A 139 -13.70 2.25 6.16
N LEU A 140 -13.31 1.02 5.84
CA LEU A 140 -14.13 0.06 5.12
C LEU A 140 -15.40 -0.36 5.89
N ASP A 141 -15.42 -0.19 7.21
CA ASP A 141 -16.63 -0.44 8.03
C ASP A 141 -17.71 0.64 7.86
N LYS A 142 -17.35 1.79 7.30
CA LYS A 142 -18.23 2.99 7.24
C LYS A 142 -18.52 3.45 5.82
N VAL A 143 -17.63 3.20 4.88
CA VAL A 143 -17.77 3.66 3.50
C VAL A 143 -18.72 2.75 2.73
N LYS A 144 -19.51 3.33 1.84
CA LYS A 144 -20.34 2.58 0.90
C LYS A 144 -19.59 2.34 -0.40
N SER A 145 -19.96 1.28 -1.13
CA SER A 145 -19.30 0.94 -2.40
C SER A 145 -19.35 2.06 -3.42
N GLU A 146 -20.48 2.75 -3.53
CA GLU A 146 -20.65 3.86 -4.47
C GLU A 146 -19.80 5.10 -4.13
N GLU A 147 -19.25 5.18 -2.92
CA GLU A 147 -18.35 6.27 -2.52
C GLU A 147 -16.89 5.98 -2.91
N ILE A 148 -16.54 4.71 -3.16
CA ILE A 148 -15.23 4.32 -3.69
C ILE A 148 -15.32 4.27 -5.20
N GLY A 149 -14.84 5.30 -5.86
CA GLY A 149 -14.95 5.40 -7.31
C GLY A 149 -13.91 4.58 -8.07
N ARG A 150 -12.74 4.30 -7.48
CA ARG A 150 -11.62 3.64 -8.17
C ARG A 150 -10.69 2.90 -7.23
N ILE A 151 -10.25 1.72 -7.66
CA ILE A 151 -9.14 0.98 -7.06
C ILE A 151 -8.02 0.84 -8.09
N LEU A 152 -6.80 1.14 -7.67
CA LEU A 152 -5.58 0.92 -8.44
C LEU A 152 -4.75 -0.14 -7.73
N THR A 153 -4.19 -1.08 -8.47
CA THR A 153 -3.26 -2.07 -7.93
C THR A 153 -1.84 -1.77 -8.36
N THR A 154 -0.87 -2.00 -7.49
CA THR A 154 0.55 -1.80 -7.86
C THR A 154 0.97 -2.78 -8.95
N GLU A 155 0.41 -3.97 -8.93
CA GLU A 155 0.69 -5.06 -9.87
C GLU A 155 0.28 -4.71 -11.30
N ASN A 156 -0.89 -4.05 -11.46
CA ASN A 156 -1.47 -3.66 -12.74
C ASN A 156 -1.48 -2.13 -12.93
N LEU A 157 -0.56 -1.41 -12.30
CA LEU A 157 -0.67 0.04 -12.12
C LEU A 157 -0.84 0.82 -13.44
N ASN A 158 -0.12 0.43 -14.50
CA ASN A 158 -0.21 1.13 -15.79
C ASN A 158 -1.60 0.97 -16.43
N SER A 159 -2.10 -0.27 -16.50
CA SER A 159 -3.42 -0.57 -17.04
C SER A 159 -4.54 0.04 -16.17
N ASP A 160 -4.44 -0.13 -14.85
CA ASP A 160 -5.41 0.44 -13.92
C ASP A 160 -5.47 1.97 -14.04
N PHE A 161 -4.31 2.64 -14.12
CA PHE A 161 -4.26 4.09 -14.25
C PHE A 161 -4.83 4.57 -15.59
N LYS A 162 -4.44 3.93 -16.70
CA LYS A 162 -4.97 4.22 -18.02
C LYS A 162 -6.49 4.03 -18.08
N ASN A 163 -6.99 2.91 -17.57
CA ASN A 163 -8.42 2.59 -17.58
C ASN A 163 -9.25 3.55 -16.71
N ASN A 164 -8.67 4.03 -15.61
CA ASN A 164 -9.37 4.89 -14.65
C ASN A 164 -9.30 6.38 -14.97
N PHE A 165 -8.24 6.85 -15.62
CA PHE A 165 -8.00 8.28 -15.86
C PHE A 165 -7.88 8.62 -17.35
N ASN A 166 -7.83 7.63 -18.25
CA ASN A 166 -7.52 7.77 -19.68
C ASN A 166 -6.17 8.48 -19.91
N ILE A 167 -5.20 8.20 -19.05
CA ILE A 167 -3.85 8.78 -19.05
C ILE A 167 -2.86 7.64 -18.93
N GLU A 168 -1.81 7.66 -19.75
CA GLU A 168 -0.69 6.72 -19.60
C GLU A 168 0.29 7.20 -18.51
N LEU A 169 0.82 6.24 -17.76
CA LEU A 169 1.87 6.56 -16.79
C LEU A 169 3.20 6.70 -17.52
N ASP A 170 3.68 7.92 -17.68
CA ASP A 170 5.00 8.21 -18.25
C ASP A 170 6.13 8.25 -17.19
N TYR A 171 5.80 8.11 -15.92
CA TYR A 171 6.74 7.98 -14.83
C TYR A 171 6.51 6.69 -14.03
N TYR A 172 7.36 5.72 -14.27
CA TYR A 172 7.44 4.49 -13.48
C TYR A 172 8.80 4.42 -12.78
N LYS A 173 8.82 4.50 -11.45
CA LYS A 173 10.05 4.16 -10.73
C LYS A 173 10.42 2.73 -11.10
N LYS A 174 11.65 2.53 -11.63
CA LYS A 174 12.17 1.18 -11.91
C LYS A 174 11.83 0.26 -10.75
N LYS A 175 11.13 -0.83 -11.03
CA LYS A 175 10.96 -1.93 -10.07
C LYS A 175 12.38 -2.35 -9.68
N ASN A 176 12.72 -2.21 -8.41
CA ASN A 176 13.83 -2.99 -7.89
C ASN A 176 13.38 -4.46 -8.03
N LYS A 177 13.88 -5.12 -9.05
CA LYS A 177 13.77 -6.59 -9.18
C LYS A 177 14.71 -7.18 -8.11
N SER A 178 14.28 -7.17 -6.86
CA SER A 178 14.86 -8.05 -5.88
C SER A 178 14.23 -9.42 -6.15
N ASN A 179 15.00 -10.34 -6.68
CA ASN A 179 14.65 -11.75 -6.65
C ASN A 179 14.71 -12.18 -5.17
N VAL A 180 13.65 -11.89 -4.44
CA VAL A 180 13.52 -12.36 -3.06
C VAL A 180 12.89 -13.74 -3.14
N TYR A 181 13.65 -14.75 -2.75
CA TYR A 181 13.11 -16.07 -2.49
C TYR A 181 12.49 -16.07 -1.10
N PHE A 182 11.30 -16.61 -0.97
CA PHE A 182 10.66 -16.88 0.31
C PHE A 182 10.54 -18.38 0.52
N SER A 183 10.92 -18.84 1.73
CA SER A 183 10.61 -20.17 2.20
C SER A 183 9.09 -20.32 2.45
N GLU A 184 8.63 -21.55 2.47
CA GLU A 184 7.23 -21.85 2.83
C GLU A 184 6.88 -21.33 4.23
N LYS A 185 7.81 -21.46 5.20
CA LYS A 185 7.67 -20.91 6.55
C LYS A 185 7.44 -19.40 6.52
N ALA A 186 8.26 -18.67 5.77
CA ALA A 186 8.15 -17.22 5.66
C ALA A 186 6.80 -16.79 5.06
N ILE A 187 6.36 -17.46 3.98
CA ILE A 187 5.05 -17.20 3.35
C ILE A 187 3.91 -17.44 4.35
N ASN A 188 3.92 -18.60 5.03
CA ASN A 188 2.88 -18.94 6.00
C ASN A 188 2.82 -17.92 7.15
N ASN A 189 3.97 -17.49 7.65
CA ASN A 189 4.06 -16.46 8.67
C ASN A 189 3.50 -15.10 8.18
N LEU A 190 3.82 -14.68 6.96
CA LEU A 190 3.32 -13.43 6.39
C LEU A 190 1.81 -13.48 6.15
N VAL A 191 1.29 -14.59 5.62
CA VAL A 191 -0.15 -14.77 5.42
C VAL A 191 -0.89 -14.70 6.75
N ARG A 192 -0.36 -15.33 7.79
CA ARG A 192 -0.93 -15.29 9.14
C ARG A 192 -0.86 -13.90 9.75
N TYR A 193 0.29 -13.23 9.65
CA TYR A 193 0.50 -11.89 10.23
C TYR A 193 -0.38 -10.84 9.57
N PHE A 194 -0.45 -10.82 8.24
CA PHE A 194 -1.24 -9.89 7.46
C PHE A 194 -2.67 -10.37 7.16
N LYS A 195 -3.20 -11.29 7.98
CA LYS A 195 -4.59 -11.79 7.82
C LYS A 195 -5.60 -10.65 7.66
N LYS A 196 -5.49 -9.60 8.48
CA LYS A 196 -6.39 -8.44 8.41
C LYS A 196 -6.24 -7.63 7.12
N ASP A 197 -5.05 -7.60 6.51
CA ASP A 197 -4.84 -6.98 5.21
C ASP A 197 -5.57 -7.76 4.11
N PHE A 198 -5.50 -9.09 4.15
CA PHE A 198 -6.25 -9.95 3.23
C PHE A 198 -7.76 -9.82 3.44
N GLU A 199 -8.25 -9.73 4.68
CA GLU A 199 -9.66 -9.45 4.99
C GLU A 199 -10.12 -8.10 4.41
N CYS A 200 -9.27 -7.07 4.39
CA CYS A 200 -9.58 -5.81 3.69
C CYS A 200 -9.73 -6.00 2.18
N ILE A 201 -8.89 -6.83 1.56
CA ILE A 201 -8.97 -7.16 0.13
C ILE A 201 -10.27 -7.93 -0.17
N ASP A 202 -10.58 -8.95 0.63
CA ASP A 202 -11.82 -9.73 0.51
C ASP A 202 -13.07 -8.85 0.65
N LYS A 203 -13.01 -7.87 1.56
CA LYS A 203 -14.10 -6.90 1.74
C LYS A 203 -14.27 -6.00 0.53
N LEU A 204 -13.18 -5.51 -0.07
CA LEU A 204 -13.23 -4.73 -1.32
C LEU A 204 -13.83 -5.55 -2.48
N ASP A 205 -13.51 -6.84 -2.56
CA ASP A 205 -14.08 -7.75 -3.54
C ASP A 205 -15.59 -8.00 -3.30
N THR A 206 -15.98 -8.29 -2.06
CA THR A 206 -17.40 -8.44 -1.66
C THR A 206 -18.21 -7.18 -1.98
N MET A 207 -17.61 -5.99 -1.86
CA MET A 207 -18.21 -4.71 -2.27
C MET A 207 -18.24 -4.53 -3.82
N LYS A 208 -17.76 -5.51 -4.61
CA LYS A 208 -17.68 -5.47 -6.08
C LYS A 208 -16.85 -4.30 -6.61
N LEU A 209 -15.78 -3.96 -5.91
CA LEU A 209 -14.88 -2.87 -6.26
C LEU A 209 -13.62 -3.32 -6.99
N LEU A 210 -13.34 -4.62 -6.99
CA LEU A 210 -12.20 -5.22 -7.69
C LEU A 210 -12.66 -5.94 -8.95
N THR A 211 -11.82 -5.91 -9.98
CA THR A 211 -11.95 -6.85 -11.10
C THR A 211 -11.43 -8.23 -10.69
N ASN A 212 -11.83 -9.28 -11.38
CA ASN A 212 -11.33 -10.65 -11.12
C ASN A 212 -9.79 -10.71 -11.19
N GLU A 213 -9.18 -9.96 -12.11
CA GLU A 213 -7.72 -9.88 -12.25
C GLU A 213 -7.08 -9.17 -11.05
N GLN A 214 -7.64 -8.04 -10.62
CA GLN A 214 -7.17 -7.32 -9.43
C GLN A 214 -7.29 -8.18 -8.18
N TYR A 215 -8.43 -8.84 -7.96
CA TYR A 215 -8.59 -9.74 -6.82
C TYR A 215 -7.58 -10.89 -6.85
N LYS A 216 -7.41 -11.54 -8.01
CA LYS A 216 -6.45 -12.64 -8.18
C LYS A 216 -5.02 -12.23 -7.79
N VAL A 217 -4.56 -11.08 -8.21
CA VAL A 217 -3.18 -10.63 -7.87
C VAL A 217 -3.05 -10.16 -6.43
N LEU A 218 -4.09 -9.51 -5.87
CA LEU A 218 -4.07 -9.01 -4.51
C LEU A 218 -4.20 -10.12 -3.47
N SER A 219 -5.04 -11.13 -3.72
CA SER A 219 -5.29 -12.27 -2.82
C SER A 219 -4.26 -13.39 -2.95
N ASN A 220 -3.31 -13.30 -3.89
CA ASN A 220 -2.28 -14.32 -4.09
C ASN A 220 -1.43 -14.47 -2.81
N LYS A 221 -1.42 -15.69 -2.25
CA LYS A 221 -0.63 -16.07 -1.07
C LYS A 221 0.68 -16.78 -1.43
N LYS A 222 1.03 -16.79 -2.70
CA LYS A 222 2.31 -17.31 -3.21
C LYS A 222 3.18 -16.12 -3.63
N PHE A 223 4.50 -16.29 -3.53
CA PHE A 223 5.45 -15.23 -3.91
C PHE A 223 6.44 -15.77 -4.95
#